data_978e8de3b1e4ed97fc13bd7c3002afa5
#
_entry.id   978e8de3b1e4ed97fc13bd7c3002afa5
#
_cell.length_a   1.000
_cell.length_b   1.000
_cell.length_c   1.000
_cell.angle_alpha   90.00
_cell.angle_beta   90.00
_cell.angle_gamma   90.00
#
_symmetry.space_group_name_H-M   'P 1'
#
loop_
_entity.id
_entity.type
_entity.pdbx_description
1 polymer ?
#
loop_
_entity_poly.entity_id
_entity_poly.type
_entity_poly.pdbx_seq_one_letter_code
_entity_poly.pdbx_strand_id
1 'polypeptide(L)'
;MRPALLTALVAAACLLSASPSHTQPYPIRPVTIVVPFAAGGGNDVLARLLAQRMGASLGQNFIIENRPGASGTTGARAVAKATPDGYTLMVGHSGVFGVAPALYPSAGYDPRKDFAPIGLIGSFQQILVVHPALPIRTLADLIAAAKREPSKLTYASAGVGSGSHLSTELFAATAGIRLTHVPFRGSGATLTDLIAGRVDMLITTLPSVLGAVHAGQLRPVAVTGAARSDLFPGLPTFSEAGLPGFEAVIHYGMVAPAGLSAAIGEKLNGALNAALAELPIHARIIDEGGDPLPGTREAQSRDIAAEEAKWGDLVRRLGIRVE
;
A
#
# COMPACT_ATOMS: atom_id res chain seq x y z
N MET A 1 27.21 31.06 -61.92
CA MET A 1 26.16 30.39 -61.11
C MET A 1 25.99 31.21 -59.85
N ARG A 2 24.78 31.70 -59.56
CA ARG A 2 24.54 32.70 -58.53
C ARG A 2 24.57 32.02 -57.13
N PRO A 3 25.27 32.57 -56.12
CA PRO A 3 25.38 31.96 -54.78
C PRO A 3 24.04 31.76 -54.09
N ALA A 4 23.00 32.52 -54.46
CA ALA A 4 21.66 32.41 -53.94
C ALA A 4 20.94 31.06 -54.21
N LEU A 5 21.27 30.38 -55.33
CA LEU A 5 20.69 29.07 -55.64
C LEU A 5 21.29 27.94 -54.80
N LEU A 6 22.58 28.04 -54.46
CA LEU A 6 23.24 27.04 -53.57
C LEU A 6 22.71 27.13 -52.13
N THR A 7 22.46 28.35 -51.64
CA THR A 7 21.91 28.58 -50.27
C THR A 7 20.46 28.08 -50.15
N ALA A 8 19.65 28.27 -51.20
CA ALA A 8 18.29 27.76 -51.25
C ALA A 8 18.22 26.21 -51.27
N LEU A 9 19.16 25.55 -51.97
CA LEU A 9 19.23 24.08 -52.04
C LEU A 9 19.66 23.46 -50.69
N VAL A 10 20.60 24.10 -49.97
CA VAL A 10 21.03 23.65 -48.63
C VAL A 10 19.95 23.83 -47.61
N ALA A 11 19.19 24.94 -47.63
CA ALA A 11 18.07 25.17 -46.75
C ALA A 11 16.89 24.18 -46.97
N ALA A 12 16.63 23.83 -48.24
CA ALA A 12 15.63 22.82 -48.60
C ALA A 12 16.03 21.40 -48.16
N ALA A 13 17.32 21.05 -48.21
CA ALA A 13 17.84 19.76 -47.75
C ALA A 13 17.76 19.59 -46.21
N CYS A 14 17.94 20.68 -45.44
CA CYS A 14 17.80 20.66 -43.99
C CYS A 14 16.33 20.50 -43.53
N LEU A 15 15.37 20.99 -44.29
CA LEU A 15 13.93 20.86 -43.98
C LEU A 15 13.37 19.47 -44.26
N LEU A 16 14.02 18.68 -45.15
CA LEU A 16 13.61 17.31 -45.46
C LEU A 16 14.16 16.26 -44.47
N SER A 17 15.07 16.66 -43.57
CA SER A 17 15.68 15.74 -42.57
C SER A 17 14.92 15.64 -41.24
N ALA A 18 13.77 16.33 -41.08
CA ALA A 18 12.89 16.14 -39.94
C ALA A 18 12.12 14.84 -40.13
N SER A 19 12.79 13.69 -39.98
CA SER A 19 12.11 12.40 -39.85
C SER A 19 11.13 12.50 -38.64
N PRO A 20 9.85 12.16 -38.81
CA PRO A 20 8.96 12.08 -37.68
C PRO A 20 9.59 11.10 -36.68
N SER A 21 9.87 11.55 -35.50
CA SER A 21 10.27 10.70 -34.40
C SER A 21 9.11 9.71 -34.17
N HIS A 22 9.17 8.54 -34.81
CA HIS A 22 8.30 7.43 -34.52
C HIS A 22 8.61 7.04 -33.07
N THR A 23 7.83 7.54 -32.13
CA THR A 23 7.79 6.99 -30.77
C THR A 23 7.48 5.50 -30.92
N GLN A 24 8.46 4.66 -30.64
CA GLN A 24 8.25 3.21 -30.70
C GLN A 24 7.04 2.85 -29.85
N PRO A 25 6.15 1.97 -30.33
CA PRO A 25 4.98 1.57 -29.58
C PRO A 25 5.44 0.92 -28.27
N TYR A 26 5.07 1.54 -27.14
CA TYR A 26 5.31 0.97 -25.80
C TYR A 26 4.10 0.10 -25.40
N PRO A 27 4.29 -1.07 -24.74
CA PRO A 27 5.54 -1.82 -24.56
C PRO A 27 5.83 -2.72 -25.79
N ILE A 28 7.13 -2.92 -26.12
CA ILE A 28 7.58 -3.83 -27.19
C ILE A 28 8.32 -5.06 -26.65
N ARG A 29 8.50 -5.14 -25.35
CA ARG A 29 9.14 -6.25 -24.63
C ARG A 29 8.46 -6.44 -23.26
N PRO A 30 8.71 -7.55 -22.55
CA PRO A 30 8.13 -7.79 -21.23
C PRO A 30 8.42 -6.66 -20.24
N VAL A 31 7.40 -6.36 -19.39
CA VAL A 31 7.47 -5.39 -18.30
C VAL A 31 7.62 -6.16 -16.99
N THR A 32 8.55 -5.76 -16.14
CA THR A 32 8.74 -6.34 -14.81
C THR A 32 7.99 -5.51 -13.75
N ILE A 33 7.16 -6.16 -12.96
CA ILE A 33 6.55 -5.59 -11.75
C ILE A 33 7.29 -6.15 -10.54
N VAL A 34 8.04 -5.32 -9.86
CA VAL A 34 8.66 -5.65 -8.58
C VAL A 34 7.61 -5.62 -7.48
N VAL A 35 7.50 -6.70 -6.72
CA VAL A 35 6.74 -6.77 -5.48
C VAL A 35 7.74 -6.82 -4.33
N PRO A 36 7.81 -5.79 -3.47
CA PRO A 36 8.86 -5.69 -2.44
C PRO A 36 8.58 -6.57 -1.20
N PHE A 37 7.78 -7.63 -1.37
CA PHE A 37 7.36 -8.57 -0.34
C PHE A 37 7.44 -10.00 -0.84
N ALA A 38 7.35 -10.97 0.11
CA ALA A 38 7.36 -12.40 -0.21
C ALA A 38 6.17 -12.79 -1.09
N ALA A 39 6.38 -13.79 -1.93
CA ALA A 39 5.34 -14.37 -2.77
C ALA A 39 4.19 -14.96 -1.93
N GLY A 40 2.97 -14.90 -2.46
CA GLY A 40 1.76 -15.43 -1.82
C GLY A 40 1.07 -14.48 -0.84
N GLY A 41 1.65 -13.33 -0.52
CA GLY A 41 0.95 -12.28 0.25
C GLY A 41 -0.07 -11.51 -0.61
N GLY A 42 -0.99 -10.75 0.03
CA GLY A 42 -2.03 -9.99 -0.67
C GLY A 42 -1.48 -9.07 -1.76
N ASN A 43 -0.35 -8.41 -1.49
CA ASN A 43 0.34 -7.54 -2.48
C ASN A 43 0.79 -8.33 -3.73
N ASP A 44 1.33 -9.55 -3.55
CA ASP A 44 1.76 -10.43 -4.65
C ASP A 44 0.58 -10.96 -5.45
N VAL A 45 -0.48 -11.38 -4.78
CA VAL A 45 -1.69 -11.90 -5.44
C VAL A 45 -2.33 -10.83 -6.31
N LEU A 46 -2.54 -9.61 -5.79
CA LEU A 46 -3.07 -8.49 -6.54
C LEU A 46 -2.16 -8.09 -7.71
N ALA A 47 -0.84 -8.04 -7.48
CA ALA A 47 0.12 -7.73 -8.53
C ALA A 47 0.06 -8.73 -9.69
N ARG A 48 -0.11 -10.04 -9.41
CA ARG A 48 -0.25 -11.08 -10.44
C ARG A 48 -1.53 -10.95 -11.25
N LEU A 49 -2.65 -10.64 -10.61
CA LEU A 49 -3.93 -10.40 -11.28
C LEU A 49 -3.83 -9.18 -12.20
N LEU A 50 -3.27 -8.07 -11.69
CA LEU A 50 -3.05 -6.86 -12.48
C LEU A 50 -2.08 -7.11 -13.65
N ALA A 51 -0.97 -7.84 -13.41
CA ALA A 51 0.00 -8.20 -14.44
C ALA A 51 -0.66 -8.96 -15.60
N GLN A 52 -1.53 -9.92 -15.30
CA GLN A 52 -2.26 -10.68 -16.31
C GLN A 52 -3.17 -9.77 -17.15
N ARG A 53 -3.94 -8.87 -16.53
CA ARG A 53 -4.90 -8.02 -17.21
C ARG A 53 -4.25 -6.88 -17.99
N MET A 54 -3.30 -6.21 -17.38
CA MET A 54 -2.52 -5.17 -18.06
C MET A 54 -1.72 -5.77 -19.23
N GLY A 55 -1.19 -6.99 -19.05
CA GLY A 55 -0.49 -7.70 -20.12
C GLY A 55 -1.40 -8.01 -21.31
N ALA A 56 -2.60 -8.51 -21.07
CA ALA A 56 -3.59 -8.74 -22.11
C ALA A 56 -3.99 -7.43 -22.85
N SER A 57 -4.20 -6.35 -22.08
CA SER A 57 -4.58 -5.04 -22.63
C SER A 57 -3.46 -4.38 -23.46
N LEU A 58 -2.21 -4.51 -23.04
CA LEU A 58 -1.06 -3.85 -23.66
C LEU A 58 -0.29 -4.73 -24.67
N GLY A 59 -0.69 -6.00 -24.82
CA GLY A 59 -0.10 -6.93 -25.80
C GLY A 59 1.31 -7.39 -25.46
N GLN A 60 1.72 -7.33 -24.17
CA GLN A 60 3.03 -7.77 -23.70
C GLN A 60 2.93 -8.47 -22.35
N ASN A 61 3.89 -9.33 -22.03
CA ASN A 61 3.94 -10.00 -20.75
C ASN A 61 4.34 -9.04 -19.64
N PHE A 62 3.60 -9.06 -18.52
CA PHE A 62 3.98 -8.42 -17.28
C PHE A 62 4.44 -9.51 -16.30
N ILE A 63 5.70 -9.44 -15.87
CA ILE A 63 6.37 -10.49 -15.07
C ILE A 63 6.50 -10.00 -13.64
N ILE A 64 6.08 -10.82 -12.67
CA ILE A 64 6.24 -10.50 -11.26
C ILE A 64 7.61 -10.95 -10.77
N GLU A 65 8.31 -10.02 -10.11
CA GLU A 65 9.57 -10.28 -9.41
C GLU A 65 9.43 -9.92 -7.93
N ASN A 66 9.45 -10.92 -7.04
CA ASN A 66 9.42 -10.69 -5.60
C ASN A 66 10.83 -10.34 -5.09
N ARG A 67 10.99 -9.14 -4.49
CA ARG A 67 12.24 -8.65 -3.86
C ARG A 67 11.99 -8.25 -2.41
N PRO A 68 11.80 -9.20 -1.47
CA PRO A 68 11.54 -8.90 -0.08
C PRO A 68 12.78 -8.37 0.66
N GLY A 69 12.57 -7.81 1.84
CA GLY A 69 13.62 -7.40 2.77
C GLY A 69 13.42 -6.00 3.33
N ALA A 70 13.76 -5.83 4.60
CA ALA A 70 13.71 -4.57 5.34
C ALA A 70 12.40 -3.77 5.10
N SER A 71 11.26 -4.39 5.38
CA SER A 71 9.91 -3.82 5.18
C SER A 71 9.66 -3.29 3.75
N GLY A 72 10.27 -3.95 2.74
CA GLY A 72 10.11 -3.59 1.33
C GLY A 72 11.14 -2.60 0.79
N THR A 73 12.03 -2.06 1.62
CA THR A 73 13.04 -1.07 1.16
C THR A 73 14.02 -1.66 0.13
N THR A 74 14.30 -2.96 0.20
CA THR A 74 15.17 -3.65 -0.76
C THR A 74 14.61 -3.56 -2.18
N GLY A 75 13.35 -3.93 -2.37
CA GLY A 75 12.67 -3.85 -3.66
C GLY A 75 12.46 -2.41 -4.13
N ALA A 76 12.02 -1.52 -3.23
CA ALA A 76 11.80 -0.10 -3.51
C ALA A 76 13.08 0.59 -4.01
N ARG A 77 14.20 0.37 -3.34
CA ARG A 77 15.51 0.92 -3.72
C ARG A 77 15.97 0.42 -5.10
N ALA A 78 15.69 -0.83 -5.42
CA ALA A 78 16.02 -1.38 -6.73
C ALA A 78 15.22 -0.69 -7.85
N VAL A 79 13.93 -0.44 -7.62
CA VAL A 79 13.08 0.28 -8.58
C VAL A 79 13.45 1.75 -8.67
N ALA A 80 13.71 2.43 -7.56
CA ALA A 80 14.14 3.84 -7.55
C ALA A 80 15.39 4.11 -8.41
N LYS A 81 16.26 3.08 -8.56
CA LYS A 81 17.50 3.15 -9.36
C LYS A 81 17.39 2.58 -10.77
N ALA A 82 16.21 2.05 -11.13
CA ALA A 82 16.02 1.47 -12.45
C ALA A 82 15.83 2.57 -13.52
N THR A 83 16.00 2.19 -14.78
CA THR A 83 15.77 3.09 -15.91
C THR A 83 14.31 3.50 -16.00
N PRO A 84 13.97 4.80 -16.17
CA PRO A 84 12.59 5.28 -16.20
C PRO A 84 11.95 5.12 -17.59
N ASP A 85 12.08 3.94 -18.18
CA ASP A 85 11.60 3.59 -19.53
C ASP A 85 10.24 2.86 -19.54
N GLY A 86 9.66 2.65 -18.34
CA GLY A 86 8.37 1.97 -18.15
C GLY A 86 8.46 0.45 -18.08
N TYR A 87 9.63 -0.16 -18.22
CA TYR A 87 9.79 -1.62 -18.18
C TYR A 87 10.10 -2.18 -16.78
N THR A 88 10.30 -1.31 -15.81
CA THR A 88 10.38 -1.67 -14.38
C THR A 88 9.35 -0.88 -13.62
N LEU A 89 8.41 -1.56 -13.00
CA LEU A 89 7.35 -1.00 -12.17
C LEU A 89 7.44 -1.58 -10.76
N MET A 90 6.75 -0.99 -9.80
CA MET A 90 6.58 -1.58 -8.46
C MET A 90 5.11 -1.52 -8.05
N VAL A 91 4.62 -2.62 -7.49
CA VAL A 91 3.37 -2.63 -6.71
C VAL A 91 3.75 -2.67 -5.25
N GLY A 92 3.47 -1.58 -4.54
CA GLY A 92 3.75 -1.40 -3.13
C GLY A 92 2.53 -0.91 -2.36
N HIS A 93 2.70 -0.65 -1.08
CA HIS A 93 1.66 -0.13 -0.20
C HIS A 93 2.19 0.97 0.73
N SER A 94 1.32 1.60 1.55
CA SER A 94 1.65 2.67 2.51
C SER A 94 2.89 2.40 3.34
N GLY A 95 3.18 1.14 3.68
CA GLY A 95 4.39 0.76 4.40
C GLY A 95 5.67 1.13 3.67
N VAL A 96 5.71 0.96 2.35
CA VAL A 96 6.87 1.32 1.52
C VAL A 96 6.89 2.83 1.23
N PHE A 97 5.73 3.44 1.01
CA PHE A 97 5.63 4.84 0.60
C PHE A 97 5.65 5.83 1.78
N GLY A 98 5.06 5.46 2.93
CA GLY A 98 4.94 6.37 4.07
C GLY A 98 5.79 6.01 5.27
N VAL A 99 5.93 4.71 5.56
CA VAL A 99 6.49 4.20 6.82
C VAL A 99 7.99 3.93 6.71
N ALA A 100 8.41 3.14 5.74
CA ALA A 100 9.78 2.62 5.67
C ALA A 100 10.85 3.72 5.58
N PRO A 101 10.66 4.85 4.87
CA PRO A 101 11.63 5.94 4.87
C PRO A 101 11.84 6.58 6.26
N ALA A 102 10.81 6.59 7.11
CA ALA A 102 10.91 7.13 8.46
C ALA A 102 11.52 6.13 9.46
N LEU A 103 11.28 4.83 9.26
CA LEU A 103 11.79 3.76 10.13
C LEU A 103 13.24 3.39 9.85
N TYR A 104 13.67 3.44 8.59
CA TYR A 104 14.98 3.02 8.15
C TYR A 104 15.77 4.22 7.64
N PRO A 105 16.68 4.80 8.44
CA PRO A 105 17.54 5.92 7.99
C PRO A 105 18.31 5.59 6.70
N SER A 106 18.58 4.30 6.44
CA SER A 106 19.26 3.79 5.25
C SER A 106 18.30 3.24 4.19
N ALA A 107 17.03 3.64 4.18
CA ALA A 107 16.06 3.18 3.18
C ALA A 107 16.58 3.40 1.74
N GLY A 108 17.29 4.53 1.52
CA GLY A 108 18.03 4.80 0.29
C GLY A 108 17.12 5.15 -0.89
N TYR A 109 15.93 5.68 -0.60
CA TYR A 109 14.99 6.30 -1.56
C TYR A 109 14.09 7.31 -0.86
N ASP A 110 13.57 8.27 -1.63
CA ASP A 110 12.56 9.24 -1.23
C ASP A 110 11.28 8.95 -2.06
N PRO A 111 10.16 8.57 -1.43
CA PRO A 111 8.96 8.15 -2.17
C PRO A 111 8.39 9.20 -3.11
N ARG A 112 8.58 10.47 -2.81
CA ARG A 112 8.06 11.59 -3.63
C ARG A 112 8.98 12.00 -4.76
N LYS A 113 10.29 11.73 -4.64
CA LYS A 113 11.30 12.17 -5.61
C LYS A 113 11.73 11.05 -6.55
N ASP A 114 11.82 9.82 -6.02
CA ASP A 114 12.43 8.71 -6.73
C ASP A 114 11.42 7.85 -7.49
N PHE A 115 10.10 8.12 -7.30
CA PHE A 115 9.05 7.41 -8.02
C PHE A 115 8.16 8.34 -8.84
N ALA A 116 7.74 7.83 -10.00
CA ALA A 116 6.69 8.38 -10.83
C ALA A 116 5.39 7.58 -10.54
N PRO A 117 4.33 8.19 -9.99
CA PRO A 117 3.05 7.53 -9.76
C PRO A 117 2.44 7.01 -11.05
N ILE A 118 1.85 5.80 -10.99
CA ILE A 118 1.05 5.21 -12.07
C ILE A 118 -0.43 5.23 -11.68
N GLY A 119 -0.79 4.82 -10.45
CA GLY A 119 -2.16 4.87 -9.94
C GLY A 119 -2.31 4.09 -8.64
N LEU A 120 -3.32 4.46 -7.85
CA LEU A 120 -3.76 3.66 -6.71
C LEU A 120 -4.43 2.37 -7.22
N ILE A 121 -4.35 1.33 -6.41
CA ILE A 121 -4.97 0.03 -6.66
C ILE A 121 -6.19 -0.13 -5.77
N GLY A 122 -6.04 0.13 -4.48
CA GLY A 122 -7.12 0.01 -3.53
C GLY A 122 -6.72 0.48 -2.13
N SER A 123 -7.75 0.72 -1.31
CA SER A 123 -7.66 1.03 0.11
C SER A 123 -8.11 -0.20 0.89
N PHE A 124 -7.32 -0.64 1.86
CA PHE A 124 -7.59 -1.85 2.64
C PHE A 124 -7.69 -1.50 4.11
N GLN A 125 -8.88 -1.65 4.66
CA GLN A 125 -9.11 -1.40 6.07
C GLN A 125 -8.69 -2.61 6.91
N GLN A 126 -8.52 -2.35 8.22
CA GLN A 126 -8.18 -3.35 9.21
C GLN A 126 -9.31 -3.49 10.23
N ILE A 127 -9.25 -4.52 11.05
CA ILE A 127 -10.22 -4.80 12.10
C ILE A 127 -9.50 -4.96 13.44
N LEU A 128 -10.08 -4.36 14.48
CA LEU A 128 -9.69 -4.61 15.86
C LEU A 128 -10.45 -5.82 16.37
N VAL A 129 -9.72 -6.82 16.81
CA VAL A 129 -10.24 -8.01 17.49
C VAL A 129 -9.60 -8.14 18.87
N VAL A 130 -10.36 -8.69 19.81
CA VAL A 130 -9.92 -8.97 21.19
C VAL A 130 -10.19 -10.42 21.55
N HIS A 131 -9.45 -10.94 22.54
CA HIS A 131 -9.75 -12.25 23.12
C HIS A 131 -11.11 -12.22 23.85
N PRO A 132 -12.00 -13.20 23.63
CA PRO A 132 -13.40 -13.14 24.12
C PRO A 132 -13.54 -13.22 25.64
N ALA A 133 -12.53 -13.69 26.38
CA ALA A 133 -12.52 -13.68 27.83
C ALA A 133 -12.41 -12.28 28.44
N LEU A 134 -11.96 -11.29 27.67
CA LEU A 134 -11.91 -9.91 28.14
C LEU A 134 -13.32 -9.32 28.23
N PRO A 135 -13.62 -8.51 29.27
CA PRO A 135 -14.90 -7.82 29.44
C PRO A 135 -14.97 -6.56 28.52
N ILE A 136 -14.51 -6.70 27.26
CA ILE A 136 -14.45 -5.65 26.25
C ILE A 136 -15.39 -6.05 25.12
N ARG A 137 -16.44 -5.27 24.90
CA ARG A 137 -17.43 -5.48 23.83
C ARG A 137 -17.46 -4.36 22.82
N THR A 138 -17.02 -3.18 23.23
CA THR A 138 -17.01 -1.96 22.41
C THR A 138 -15.63 -1.29 22.45
N LEU A 139 -15.38 -0.37 21.52
CA LEU A 139 -14.17 0.45 21.53
C LEU A 139 -14.10 1.31 22.80
N ALA A 140 -15.24 1.80 23.29
CA ALA A 140 -15.33 2.56 24.54
C ALA A 140 -14.91 1.73 25.75
N ASP A 141 -15.30 0.45 25.84
CA ASP A 141 -14.88 -0.45 26.93
C ASP A 141 -13.35 -0.62 26.92
N LEU A 142 -12.75 -0.80 25.74
CA LEU A 142 -11.30 -0.96 25.58
C LEU A 142 -10.57 0.30 26.05
N ILE A 143 -11.00 1.47 25.58
CA ILE A 143 -10.42 2.76 25.96
C ILE A 143 -10.53 2.98 27.46
N ALA A 144 -11.69 2.68 28.07
CA ALA A 144 -11.91 2.82 29.50
C ALA A 144 -11.01 1.86 30.30
N ALA A 145 -10.86 0.61 29.86
CA ALA A 145 -9.97 -0.37 30.50
C ALA A 145 -8.51 0.08 30.42
N ALA A 146 -8.03 0.52 29.24
CA ALA A 146 -6.67 0.99 29.07
C ALA A 146 -6.35 2.29 29.85
N LYS A 147 -7.33 3.18 30.02
CA LYS A 147 -7.18 4.38 30.87
C LYS A 147 -7.13 4.06 32.37
N ARG A 148 -7.91 3.07 32.81
CA ARG A 148 -7.92 2.63 34.19
C ARG A 148 -6.62 1.96 34.62
N GLU A 149 -6.06 1.13 33.74
CA GLU A 149 -4.82 0.39 33.97
C GLU A 149 -3.86 0.56 32.77
N PRO A 150 -3.12 1.68 32.74
CA PRO A 150 -2.21 1.98 31.64
C PRO A 150 -1.14 0.90 31.44
N SER A 151 -0.86 0.53 30.19
CA SER A 151 0.10 -0.50 29.79
C SER A 151 -0.20 -1.93 30.26
N LYS A 152 -1.40 -2.20 30.82
CA LYS A 152 -1.81 -3.56 31.21
C LYS A 152 -2.27 -4.36 30.00
N LEU A 153 -3.06 -3.77 29.12
CA LEU A 153 -3.51 -4.43 27.91
C LEU A 153 -2.35 -4.58 26.93
N THR A 154 -2.20 -5.81 26.44
CA THR A 154 -1.18 -6.18 25.45
C THR A 154 -1.76 -6.22 24.04
N TYR A 155 -0.99 -5.81 23.05
CA TYR A 155 -1.37 -5.99 21.65
C TYR A 155 -0.29 -6.70 20.84
N ALA A 156 -0.72 -7.59 19.95
CA ALA A 156 0.16 -8.27 19.02
C ALA A 156 0.41 -7.42 17.76
N SER A 157 1.57 -7.58 17.15
CA SER A 157 1.83 -7.11 15.79
C SER A 157 2.67 -8.10 14.99
N ALA A 158 2.61 -7.99 13.67
CA ALA A 158 3.46 -8.78 12.76
C ALA A 158 4.94 -8.34 12.75
N GLY A 159 5.32 -7.47 13.69
CA GLY A 159 6.65 -6.93 13.88
C GLY A 159 6.65 -5.40 13.93
N VAL A 160 7.77 -4.83 14.38
CA VAL A 160 7.96 -3.38 14.46
C VAL A 160 7.82 -2.76 13.07
N GLY A 161 7.01 -1.69 12.96
CA GLY A 161 6.75 -1.01 11.69
C GLY A 161 5.74 -1.69 10.77
N SER A 162 5.17 -2.84 11.16
CA SER A 162 4.09 -3.46 10.42
C SER A 162 2.78 -2.64 10.49
N GLY A 163 1.86 -2.87 9.54
CA GLY A 163 0.56 -2.21 9.55
C GLY A 163 -0.20 -2.41 10.88
N SER A 164 -0.17 -3.63 11.44
CA SER A 164 -0.78 -3.92 12.76
C SER A 164 -0.14 -3.14 13.91
N HIS A 165 1.19 -2.96 13.90
CA HIS A 165 1.88 -2.12 14.88
C HIS A 165 1.45 -0.67 14.77
N LEU A 166 1.61 -0.08 13.58
CA LEU A 166 1.39 1.37 13.38
C LEU A 166 -0.08 1.77 13.54
N SER A 167 -1.01 0.93 13.07
CA SER A 167 -2.44 1.19 13.27
C SER A 167 -2.82 1.15 14.75
N THR A 168 -2.20 0.25 15.54
CA THR A 168 -2.43 0.19 16.99
C THR A 168 -1.79 1.38 17.70
N GLU A 169 -0.59 1.80 17.32
CA GLU A 169 0.06 2.99 17.88
C GLU A 169 -0.69 4.27 17.52
N LEU A 170 -1.22 4.38 16.29
CA LEU A 170 -2.08 5.50 15.90
C LEU A 170 -3.35 5.52 16.75
N PHE A 171 -3.98 4.35 16.97
CA PHE A 171 -5.14 4.23 17.85
C PHE A 171 -4.80 4.65 19.27
N ALA A 172 -3.73 4.13 19.85
CA ALA A 172 -3.32 4.45 21.21
C ALA A 172 -3.05 5.96 21.39
N ALA A 173 -2.34 6.57 20.42
CA ALA A 173 -2.05 8.01 20.42
C ALA A 173 -3.33 8.86 20.28
N THR A 174 -4.26 8.47 19.40
CA THR A 174 -5.53 9.19 19.18
C THR A 174 -6.46 9.08 20.40
N ALA A 175 -6.54 7.90 21.01
CA ALA A 175 -7.38 7.68 22.20
C ALA A 175 -6.75 8.17 23.52
N GLY A 176 -5.49 8.58 23.50
CA GLY A 176 -4.74 8.98 24.69
C GLY A 176 -4.59 7.83 25.70
N ILE A 177 -4.31 6.61 25.23
CA ILE A 177 -4.11 5.40 26.02
C ILE A 177 -2.70 4.85 25.87
N ARG A 178 -2.31 3.95 26.78
CA ARG A 178 -1.04 3.22 26.73
C ARG A 178 -1.29 1.73 26.71
N LEU A 179 -0.69 1.04 25.74
CA LEU A 179 -0.77 -0.40 25.52
C LEU A 179 0.64 -0.99 25.55
N THR A 180 0.77 -2.28 25.84
CA THR A 180 2.06 -2.99 25.79
C THR A 180 2.19 -3.75 24.47
N HIS A 181 3.21 -3.40 23.69
CA HIS A 181 3.49 -4.03 22.40
C HIS A 181 4.17 -5.40 22.56
N VAL A 182 3.63 -6.40 21.87
CA VAL A 182 4.22 -7.75 21.76
C VAL A 182 4.47 -8.03 20.27
N PRO A 183 5.70 -7.81 19.77
CA PRO A 183 6.04 -8.03 18.35
C PRO A 183 6.25 -9.52 18.05
N PHE A 184 5.71 -9.97 16.91
CA PHE A 184 5.88 -11.31 16.37
C PHE A 184 6.64 -11.26 15.02
N ARG A 185 7.07 -12.45 14.54
CA ARG A 185 7.67 -12.59 13.21
C ARG A 185 6.61 -13.00 12.19
N GLY A 186 5.70 -12.04 11.86
CA GLY A 186 4.63 -12.24 10.87
C GLY A 186 3.25 -12.48 11.47
N SER A 187 2.22 -12.39 10.62
CA SER A 187 0.79 -12.36 11.02
C SER A 187 0.26 -13.69 11.56
N GLY A 188 0.77 -14.83 11.11
CA GLY A 188 0.27 -16.15 11.54
C GLY A 188 0.46 -16.41 13.04
N ALA A 189 1.61 -16.05 13.60
CA ALA A 189 1.90 -16.21 15.01
C ALA A 189 1.04 -15.28 15.90
N THR A 190 0.73 -14.06 15.43
CA THR A 190 -0.11 -13.10 16.16
C THR A 190 -1.50 -13.64 16.44
N LEU A 191 -2.11 -14.25 15.41
CA LEU A 191 -3.45 -14.82 15.51
C LEU A 191 -3.52 -16.01 16.48
N THR A 192 -2.52 -16.91 16.37
CA THR A 192 -2.42 -18.09 17.26
C THR A 192 -2.33 -17.67 18.73
N ASP A 193 -1.51 -16.69 19.05
CA ASP A 193 -1.31 -16.24 20.43
C ASP A 193 -2.50 -15.42 20.95
N LEU A 194 -3.20 -14.69 20.08
CA LEU A 194 -4.43 -14.01 20.46
C LEU A 194 -5.56 -15.02 20.76
N ILE A 195 -5.76 -16.04 19.93
CA ILE A 195 -6.76 -17.11 20.19
C ILE A 195 -6.45 -17.86 21.47
N ALA A 196 -5.17 -18.06 21.79
CA ALA A 196 -4.72 -18.71 23.03
C ALA A 196 -4.79 -17.80 24.26
N GLY A 197 -5.17 -16.52 24.11
CA GLY A 197 -5.25 -15.55 25.21
C GLY A 197 -3.90 -15.12 25.78
N ARG A 198 -2.80 -15.31 25.04
CA ARG A 198 -1.45 -14.85 25.45
C ARG A 198 -1.22 -13.36 25.19
N VAL A 199 -2.03 -12.78 24.32
CA VAL A 199 -2.13 -11.34 24.09
C VAL A 199 -3.61 -10.94 24.05
N ASP A 200 -3.92 -9.68 24.32
CA ASP A 200 -5.29 -9.20 24.55
C ASP A 200 -6.00 -8.77 23.28
N MET A 201 -5.28 -8.14 22.34
CA MET A 201 -5.87 -7.54 21.15
C MET A 201 -4.92 -7.55 19.96
N LEU A 202 -5.51 -7.36 18.77
CA LEU A 202 -4.81 -7.24 17.50
C LEU A 202 -5.62 -6.35 16.55
N ILE A 203 -4.95 -5.42 15.88
CA ILE A 203 -5.46 -4.76 14.66
C ILE A 203 -4.79 -5.44 13.47
N THR A 204 -5.58 -6.00 12.55
CA THR A 204 -5.08 -6.78 11.41
C THR A 204 -6.02 -6.73 10.22
N THR A 205 -5.66 -7.35 9.11
CA THR A 205 -6.51 -7.43 7.91
C THR A 205 -7.77 -8.26 8.17
N LEU A 206 -8.90 -7.85 7.60
CA LEU A 206 -10.20 -8.48 7.83
C LEU A 206 -10.22 -9.98 7.50
N PRO A 207 -9.72 -10.41 6.31
CA PRO A 207 -9.77 -11.82 5.94
C PRO A 207 -8.98 -12.74 6.89
N SER A 208 -7.91 -12.23 7.51
CA SER A 208 -7.05 -13.03 8.38
C SER A 208 -7.76 -13.52 9.65
N VAL A 209 -8.81 -12.83 10.10
CA VAL A 209 -9.54 -13.14 11.33
C VAL A 209 -10.97 -13.65 11.09
N LEU A 210 -11.45 -13.64 9.85
CA LEU A 210 -12.82 -13.96 9.50
C LEU A 210 -13.27 -15.32 10.05
N GLY A 211 -12.46 -16.36 9.85
CA GLY A 211 -12.74 -17.71 10.36
C GLY A 211 -12.79 -17.76 11.90
N ALA A 212 -11.85 -17.13 12.59
CA ALA A 212 -11.79 -17.12 14.05
C ALA A 212 -12.94 -16.31 14.68
N VAL A 213 -13.37 -15.23 14.03
CA VAL A 213 -14.54 -14.45 14.44
C VAL A 213 -15.82 -15.26 14.26
N HIS A 214 -16.02 -15.90 13.11
CA HIS A 214 -17.19 -16.75 12.87
C HIS A 214 -17.25 -17.96 13.82
N ALA A 215 -16.10 -18.51 14.19
CA ALA A 215 -16.01 -19.59 15.19
C ALA A 215 -16.16 -19.11 16.65
N GLY A 216 -16.35 -17.81 16.91
CA GLY A 216 -16.45 -17.23 18.24
C GLY A 216 -15.15 -17.25 19.06
N GLN A 217 -14.02 -17.58 18.43
CA GLN A 217 -12.71 -17.61 19.05
C GLN A 217 -12.13 -16.20 19.30
N LEU A 218 -12.58 -15.23 18.53
CA LEU A 218 -12.23 -13.82 18.68
C LEU A 218 -13.49 -12.95 18.66
N ARG A 219 -13.44 -11.84 19.40
CA ARG A 219 -14.51 -10.83 19.36
C ARG A 219 -14.06 -9.64 18.53
N PRO A 220 -14.77 -9.33 17.42
CA PRO A 220 -14.52 -8.12 16.65
C PRO A 220 -15.11 -6.92 17.40
N VAL A 221 -14.43 -5.75 17.30
CA VAL A 221 -14.81 -4.54 18.03
C VAL A 221 -15.13 -3.38 17.10
N ALA A 222 -14.24 -3.07 16.15
CA ALA A 222 -14.42 -1.98 15.20
C ALA A 222 -13.52 -2.18 13.97
N VAL A 223 -13.86 -1.51 12.87
CA VAL A 223 -13.04 -1.46 11.65
C VAL A 223 -12.38 -0.10 11.48
N THR A 224 -11.19 -0.07 10.86
CA THR A 224 -10.34 1.13 10.81
C THR A 224 -10.58 2.04 9.60
N GLY A 225 -11.48 1.67 8.71
CA GLY A 225 -11.83 2.46 7.52
C GLY A 225 -12.73 3.64 7.82
N ALA A 226 -12.89 4.53 6.85
CA ALA A 226 -13.83 5.65 6.91
C ALA A 226 -15.30 5.20 6.88
N ALA A 227 -15.59 4.04 6.26
CA ALA A 227 -16.89 3.39 6.19
C ALA A 227 -16.84 1.98 6.80
N ARG A 228 -18.01 1.43 7.14
CA ARG A 228 -18.13 0.04 7.59
C ARG A 228 -17.73 -0.92 6.47
N SER A 229 -17.28 -2.10 6.85
CA SER A 229 -16.90 -3.15 5.90
C SER A 229 -18.08 -4.03 5.54
N ASP A 230 -18.20 -4.41 4.27
CA ASP A 230 -19.17 -5.40 3.80
C ASP A 230 -18.91 -6.79 4.39
N LEU A 231 -17.68 -7.11 4.75
CA LEU A 231 -17.33 -8.35 5.45
C LEU A 231 -17.83 -8.38 6.90
N PHE A 232 -18.04 -7.22 7.52
CA PHE A 232 -18.51 -7.06 8.89
C PHE A 232 -19.49 -5.88 9.01
N PRO A 233 -20.65 -5.92 8.34
CA PRO A 233 -21.57 -4.77 8.23
C PRO A 233 -22.16 -4.32 9.57
N GLY A 234 -22.17 -5.22 10.57
CA GLY A 234 -22.63 -4.91 11.93
C GLY A 234 -21.62 -4.18 12.80
N LEU A 235 -20.34 -4.11 12.38
CA LEU A 235 -19.32 -3.44 13.16
C LEU A 235 -19.27 -1.94 12.86
N PRO A 236 -19.09 -1.08 13.88
CA PRO A 236 -18.85 0.34 13.67
C PRO A 236 -17.42 0.57 13.18
N THR A 237 -17.18 1.71 12.54
CA THR A 237 -15.84 2.24 12.36
C THR A 237 -15.30 2.78 13.69
N PHE A 238 -13.97 2.96 13.79
CA PHE A 238 -13.39 3.66 14.96
C PHE A 238 -13.96 5.08 15.12
N SER A 239 -14.22 5.75 14.00
CA SER A 239 -14.82 7.09 13.99
C SER A 239 -16.22 7.09 14.58
N GLU A 240 -17.09 6.18 14.15
CA GLU A 240 -18.44 5.99 14.69
C GLU A 240 -18.43 5.57 16.18
N ALA A 241 -17.40 4.80 16.57
CA ALA A 241 -17.27 4.25 17.92
C ALA A 241 -16.62 5.21 18.93
N GLY A 242 -16.45 6.49 18.61
CA GLY A 242 -16.03 7.52 19.54
C GLY A 242 -14.64 8.11 19.32
N LEU A 243 -14.01 7.85 18.17
CA LEU A 243 -12.76 8.50 17.73
C LEU A 243 -12.97 9.24 16.40
N PRO A 244 -13.66 10.39 16.41
CA PRO A 244 -13.99 11.11 15.17
C PRO A 244 -12.76 11.37 14.29
N GLY A 245 -12.86 11.06 12.99
CA GLY A 245 -11.78 11.26 12.02
C GLY A 245 -10.65 10.22 12.10
N PHE A 246 -10.75 9.21 12.98
CA PHE A 246 -9.77 8.12 12.97
C PHE A 246 -9.93 7.28 11.70
N GLU A 247 -8.82 7.10 11.02
CA GLU A 247 -8.70 6.20 9.89
C GLU A 247 -7.28 5.60 9.84
N ALA A 248 -7.21 4.27 9.70
CA ALA A 248 -5.97 3.54 9.55
C ALA A 248 -6.13 2.47 8.45
N VAL A 249 -6.06 2.89 7.21
CA VAL A 249 -6.13 2.03 6.02
C VAL A 249 -4.74 1.85 5.41
N ILE A 250 -4.60 0.81 4.60
CA ILE A 250 -3.39 0.53 3.84
C ILE A 250 -3.70 0.78 2.37
N HIS A 251 -3.11 1.78 1.76
CA HIS A 251 -3.24 2.04 0.33
C HIS A 251 -2.22 1.22 -0.45
N TYR A 252 -2.69 0.52 -1.47
CA TYR A 252 -1.85 -0.15 -2.45
C TYR A 252 -1.80 0.70 -3.71
N GLY A 253 -0.61 0.78 -4.33
CA GLY A 253 -0.41 1.56 -5.53
C GLY A 253 0.71 1.03 -6.41
N MET A 254 0.68 1.45 -7.67
CA MET A 254 1.70 1.13 -8.66
C MET A 254 2.53 2.37 -8.97
N VAL A 255 3.84 2.22 -9.01
CA VAL A 255 4.78 3.30 -9.36
C VAL A 255 5.83 2.81 -10.36
N ALA A 256 6.48 3.74 -11.02
CA ALA A 256 7.67 3.55 -11.84
C ALA A 256 8.85 4.36 -11.27
N PRO A 257 10.09 4.19 -11.76
CA PRO A 257 11.20 5.11 -11.44
C PRO A 257 10.87 6.55 -11.85
N ALA A 258 11.38 7.52 -11.10
CA ALA A 258 11.23 8.94 -11.43
C ALA A 258 11.83 9.28 -12.79
N GLY A 259 11.21 10.22 -13.51
CA GLY A 259 11.62 10.58 -14.88
C GLY A 259 10.89 9.81 -15.98
N LEU A 260 9.92 8.95 -15.64
CA LEU A 260 9.06 8.29 -16.62
C LEU A 260 8.34 9.32 -17.50
N SER A 261 8.33 9.11 -18.84
CA SER A 261 7.61 10.00 -19.74
C SER A 261 6.11 10.02 -19.44
N ALA A 262 5.49 11.20 -19.59
CA ALA A 262 4.05 11.35 -19.34
C ALA A 262 3.23 10.39 -20.21
N ALA A 263 3.59 10.22 -21.49
CA ALA A 263 2.86 9.34 -22.41
C ALA A 263 2.84 7.87 -21.96
N ILE A 264 3.98 7.35 -21.45
CA ILE A 264 4.05 5.98 -20.90
C ILE A 264 3.26 5.90 -19.60
N GLY A 265 3.40 6.90 -18.72
CA GLY A 265 2.68 6.97 -17.47
C GLY A 265 1.17 6.94 -17.64
N GLU A 266 0.63 7.76 -18.56
CA GLU A 266 -0.81 7.77 -18.88
C GLU A 266 -1.28 6.45 -19.48
N LYS A 267 -0.49 5.84 -20.37
CA LYS A 267 -0.84 4.54 -20.94
C LYS A 267 -0.90 3.44 -19.88
N LEU A 268 0.05 3.42 -18.93
CA LEU A 268 0.06 2.49 -17.81
C LEU A 268 -1.10 2.75 -16.84
N ASN A 269 -1.39 4.02 -16.53
CA ASN A 269 -2.54 4.40 -15.69
C ASN A 269 -3.86 3.96 -16.33
N GLY A 270 -4.04 4.19 -17.63
CA GLY A 270 -5.23 3.74 -18.35
C GLY A 270 -5.41 2.21 -18.29
N ALA A 271 -4.33 1.45 -18.49
CA ALA A 271 -4.36 0.00 -18.40
C ALA A 271 -4.64 -0.49 -16.97
N LEU A 272 -4.08 0.15 -15.95
CA LEU A 272 -4.36 -0.14 -14.54
C LEU A 272 -5.83 0.11 -14.20
N ASN A 273 -6.37 1.28 -14.54
CA ASN A 273 -7.76 1.61 -14.27
C ASN A 273 -8.75 0.67 -14.99
N ALA A 274 -8.43 0.30 -16.24
CA ALA A 274 -9.22 -0.68 -16.98
C ALA A 274 -9.21 -2.05 -16.28
N ALA A 275 -8.05 -2.50 -15.79
CA ALA A 275 -7.93 -3.74 -15.04
C ALA A 275 -8.73 -3.70 -13.72
N LEU A 276 -8.68 -2.59 -12.97
CA LEU A 276 -9.42 -2.43 -11.72
C LEU A 276 -10.95 -2.44 -11.92
N ALA A 277 -11.44 -2.05 -13.07
CA ALA A 277 -12.87 -2.10 -13.43
C ALA A 277 -13.36 -3.51 -13.77
N GLU A 278 -12.47 -4.49 -13.99
CA GLU A 278 -12.86 -5.86 -14.28
C GLU A 278 -13.38 -6.58 -13.04
N LEU A 279 -14.53 -7.26 -13.17
CA LEU A 279 -15.20 -7.96 -12.07
C LEU A 279 -14.27 -8.88 -11.25
N PRO A 280 -13.37 -9.71 -11.83
CA PRO A 280 -12.53 -10.60 -11.04
C PRO A 280 -11.54 -9.85 -10.13
N ILE A 281 -11.02 -8.69 -10.57
CA ILE A 281 -10.09 -7.88 -9.78
C ILE A 281 -10.87 -7.10 -8.73
N HIS A 282 -11.97 -6.48 -9.13
CA HIS A 282 -12.86 -5.77 -8.22
C HIS A 282 -13.33 -6.68 -7.07
N ALA A 283 -13.87 -7.86 -7.38
CA ALA A 283 -14.29 -8.83 -6.39
C ALA A 283 -13.13 -9.26 -5.48
N ARG A 284 -11.93 -9.49 -6.03
CA ARG A 284 -10.77 -9.85 -5.22
C ARG A 284 -10.38 -8.77 -4.22
N ILE A 285 -10.44 -7.50 -4.60
CA ILE A 285 -10.16 -6.38 -3.69
C ILE A 285 -11.20 -6.34 -2.56
N ILE A 286 -12.48 -6.51 -2.88
CA ILE A 286 -13.56 -6.58 -1.88
C ILE A 286 -13.37 -7.78 -0.94
N ASP A 287 -13.05 -8.96 -1.47
CA ASP A 287 -12.79 -10.17 -0.66
C ASP A 287 -11.60 -10.00 0.30
N GLU A 288 -10.63 -9.16 -0.06
CA GLU A 288 -9.52 -8.78 0.81
C GLU A 288 -9.88 -7.66 1.82
N GLY A 289 -11.15 -7.25 1.86
CA GLY A 289 -11.66 -6.19 2.75
C GLY A 289 -11.22 -4.79 2.33
N GLY A 290 -11.03 -4.59 1.04
CA GLY A 290 -10.62 -3.31 0.46
C GLY A 290 -11.65 -2.71 -0.48
N ASP A 291 -11.40 -1.45 -0.86
CA ASP A 291 -12.16 -0.70 -1.86
C ASP A 291 -11.24 -0.38 -3.03
N PRO A 292 -11.62 -0.71 -4.28
CA PRO A 292 -10.86 -0.31 -5.46
C PRO A 292 -10.75 1.21 -5.57
N LEU A 293 -9.56 1.71 -5.91
CA LEU A 293 -9.31 3.15 -6.05
C LEU A 293 -8.81 3.52 -7.47
N PRO A 294 -9.61 3.32 -8.52
CA PRO A 294 -9.25 3.81 -9.83
C PRO A 294 -9.15 5.34 -9.80
N GLY A 295 -8.14 5.90 -10.48
CA GLY A 295 -7.92 7.34 -10.42
C GLY A 295 -6.72 7.80 -11.23
N THR A 296 -6.38 9.08 -11.07
CA THR A 296 -5.28 9.69 -11.79
C THR A 296 -3.93 9.46 -11.10
N ARG A 297 -2.85 9.68 -11.83
CA ARG A 297 -1.47 9.65 -11.32
C ARG A 297 -1.25 10.71 -10.23
N GLU A 298 -1.87 11.88 -10.39
CA GLU A 298 -1.81 12.97 -9.41
C GLU A 298 -2.54 12.62 -8.11
N ALA A 299 -3.61 11.83 -8.18
CA ALA A 299 -4.29 11.32 -6.98
C ALA A 299 -3.34 10.46 -6.16
N GLN A 300 -2.61 9.53 -6.79
CA GLN A 300 -1.60 8.73 -6.09
C GLN A 300 -0.42 9.58 -5.58
N SER A 301 0.00 10.61 -6.32
CA SER A 301 1.05 11.53 -5.84
C SER A 301 0.64 12.23 -4.55
N ARG A 302 -0.61 12.70 -4.45
CA ARG A 302 -1.15 13.29 -3.23
C ARG A 302 -1.25 12.28 -2.09
N ASP A 303 -1.66 11.06 -2.41
CA ASP A 303 -1.76 9.97 -1.46
C ASP A 303 -0.39 9.63 -0.84
N ILE A 304 0.65 9.45 -1.66
CA ILE A 304 2.02 9.19 -1.17
C ILE A 304 2.48 10.30 -0.21
N ALA A 305 2.21 11.56 -0.55
CA ALA A 305 2.57 12.69 0.31
C ALA A 305 1.79 12.69 1.64
N ALA A 306 0.49 12.35 1.60
CA ALA A 306 -0.35 12.25 2.80
C ALA A 306 0.07 11.08 3.70
N GLU A 307 0.35 9.91 3.12
CA GLU A 307 0.81 8.73 3.84
C GLU A 307 2.19 8.95 4.49
N GLU A 308 3.12 9.59 3.77
CA GLU A 308 4.43 9.94 4.33
C GLU A 308 4.29 10.92 5.50
N ALA A 309 3.45 11.94 5.38
CA ALA A 309 3.20 12.88 6.47
C ALA A 309 2.59 12.17 7.68
N LYS A 310 1.50 11.41 7.49
CA LYS A 310 0.77 10.71 8.55
C LYS A 310 1.65 9.73 9.31
N TRP A 311 2.24 8.77 8.61
CA TRP A 311 3.01 7.71 9.23
C TRP A 311 4.40 8.16 9.66
N GLY A 312 5.04 9.02 8.86
CA GLY A 312 6.33 9.60 9.21
C GLY A 312 6.27 10.44 10.49
N ASP A 313 5.21 11.23 10.67
CA ASP A 313 4.99 12.00 11.90
C ASP A 313 4.71 11.09 13.09
N LEU A 314 3.91 10.04 12.92
CA LEU A 314 3.66 9.06 13.97
C LEU A 314 4.97 8.39 14.43
N VAL A 315 5.77 7.88 13.48
CA VAL A 315 7.04 7.22 13.75
C VAL A 315 8.00 8.14 14.50
N ARG A 316 8.14 9.39 14.04
CA ARG A 316 9.03 10.38 14.69
C ARG A 316 8.54 10.75 16.09
N ARG A 317 7.25 11.04 16.25
CA ARG A 317 6.64 11.45 17.53
C ARG A 317 6.72 10.38 18.60
N LEU A 318 6.55 9.11 18.22
CA LEU A 318 6.59 7.98 19.15
C LEU A 318 8.01 7.38 19.29
N GLY A 319 8.99 7.86 18.54
CA GLY A 319 10.37 7.35 18.59
C GLY A 319 10.46 5.90 18.15
N ILE A 320 9.56 5.43 17.26
CA ILE A 320 9.57 4.05 16.78
C ILE A 320 10.85 3.82 15.97
N ARG A 321 11.61 2.79 16.35
CA ARG A 321 12.86 2.40 15.66
C ARG A 321 12.87 0.90 15.41
N VAL A 322 13.49 0.50 14.32
CA VAL A 322 13.83 -0.89 14.03
C VAL A 322 15.28 -1.08 14.43
N GLU A 323 15.53 -2.01 15.35
CA GLU A 323 16.88 -2.41 15.76
C GLU A 323 17.59 -3.22 14.68
#